data_488c59e3d72c681639a2f785abff0447
#
_entry.id   488c59e3d72c681639a2f785abff0447
#
_cell.length_a   1.000
_cell.length_b   1.000
_cell.length_c   1.000
_cell.angle_alpha   90.00
_cell.angle_beta   90.00
_cell.angle_gamma   90.00
#
_symmetry.space_group_name_H-M   'P 1'
#
loop_
_entity.id
_entity.type
_entity.pdbx_description
1 polymer ?
#
loop_
_entity_poly.entity_id
_entity_poly.type
_entity_poly.pdbx_seq_one_letter_code
_entity_poly.pdbx_strand_id
1 'polypeptide(L)'
;MRPTAARPRTTVRPTAFVALCAAAPLLLTACGGGSGGDPDTLKVSFKQSTDNSVKVMDTYLADIKKQFEKANPGKKVELVPIKAPDAEYYTKLQQMLRSPRTAPDLVYEDTFLINSDITSGYLKPLDPYLAGWKDWDRFIDTAKAAAKGEDGKTYGVPDGTDTRGLWFSKDVFAKAGLPADWQPRTWEDVLDAARAVKKRVPGVIPLNVYTGKPVGEAATMQTFEMLLYGTNDGSSDPLYDKDSKKWITAGKGFRDALTFVETVYKEKLGPDVADALDPNVGTRVRGEWLPQGRLGIALDGSWLPQDWLEGSGHEWPEWSKELGLAAMPTQHGQAPGKVSMSGGWTWAIPAKAANPDLAFEFVKTMQTKANAQKWYVANSGIAVREDVAADPAYTAAQPGIRFFTDLVEHTHYRPAYPAYPKVSTAIQEAMEAVTTGDASVEEAARDYDEALRDAAGGQVTSK
;
A
#
# COMPACT_ATOMS: atom_id res chain seq x y z
N MET A 1 1.65 -28.64 64.75
CA MET A 1 2.51 -29.75 65.20
C MET A 1 3.11 -30.44 64.01
N ARG A 2 4.33 -30.14 63.76
CA ARG A 2 5.56 -30.90 63.50
C ARG A 2 5.50 -32.14 62.61
N PRO A 3 6.65 -32.53 61.98
CA PRO A 3 7.97 -31.88 61.88
C PRO A 3 8.63 -31.95 60.48
N THR A 4 9.66 -31.12 60.32
CA THR A 4 10.75 -31.08 59.34
C THR A 4 11.56 -32.38 59.23
N ALA A 5 11.99 -32.77 58.02
CA ALA A 5 13.06 -33.74 57.80
C ALA A 5 14.12 -33.14 56.87
N ALA A 6 15.34 -33.10 57.39
CA ALA A 6 16.56 -32.64 56.70
C ALA A 6 17.11 -33.74 55.79
N ARG A 7 17.73 -33.37 54.68
CA ARG A 7 18.54 -34.25 53.81
C ARG A 7 20.03 -33.93 53.96
N PRO A 8 20.90 -34.96 53.94
CA PRO A 8 22.31 -34.81 54.21
C PRO A 8 23.11 -34.35 52.98
N ARG A 9 24.17 -33.57 53.24
CA ARG A 9 25.21 -33.17 52.26
C ARG A 9 26.18 -34.33 52.05
N THR A 10 26.38 -34.75 50.81
CA THR A 10 27.47 -35.62 50.39
C THR A 10 28.61 -34.77 49.77
N THR A 11 29.75 -34.84 50.42
CA THR A 11 31.01 -34.29 49.95
C THR A 11 31.68 -35.28 48.99
N VAL A 12 32.04 -34.84 47.78
CA VAL A 12 32.87 -35.62 46.84
C VAL A 12 34.26 -34.94 46.73
N ARG A 13 35.30 -35.72 47.01
CA ARG A 13 36.72 -35.34 46.89
C ARG A 13 37.16 -35.30 45.41
N PRO A 14 38.10 -34.41 45.02
CA PRO A 14 38.64 -34.40 43.68
C PRO A 14 39.81 -35.40 43.54
N THR A 15 39.74 -36.25 42.51
CA THR A 15 40.84 -37.07 42.06
C THR A 15 41.51 -36.35 40.88
N ALA A 16 42.82 -36.07 41.03
CA ALA A 16 43.63 -35.50 40.02
C ALA A 16 44.02 -36.54 38.94
N PHE A 17 43.71 -36.26 37.68
CA PHE A 17 44.28 -36.99 36.55
C PHE A 17 45.23 -36.04 35.79
N VAL A 18 46.50 -36.44 35.77
CA VAL A 18 47.55 -35.88 34.95
C VAL A 18 47.38 -36.45 33.54
N ALA A 19 47.09 -35.62 32.54
CA ALA A 19 47.11 -36.02 31.17
C ALA A 19 48.14 -35.19 30.38
N LEU A 20 49.01 -35.93 29.77
CA LEU A 20 50.18 -35.54 28.98
C LEU A 20 49.79 -34.72 27.74
N CYS A 21 50.32 -33.51 27.60
CA CYS A 21 50.14 -32.65 26.42
C CYS A 21 50.92 -33.18 25.23
N ALA A 22 50.26 -33.67 24.20
CA ALA A 22 50.77 -33.77 22.86
C ALA A 22 50.35 -32.51 22.08
N ALA A 23 51.28 -31.63 21.79
CA ALA A 23 51.07 -30.43 20.98
C ALA A 23 51.02 -30.82 19.49
N ALA A 24 49.80 -30.76 18.93
CA ALA A 24 49.59 -30.69 17.49
C ALA A 24 49.27 -29.22 17.10
N PRO A 25 49.93 -28.63 16.10
CA PRO A 25 49.55 -27.30 15.66
C PRO A 25 48.24 -27.37 14.91
N LEU A 26 47.14 -26.91 15.56
CA LEU A 26 45.89 -26.58 14.89
C LEU A 26 46.15 -25.31 14.05
N LEU A 27 46.27 -25.50 12.75
CA LEU A 27 46.06 -24.43 11.77
C LEU A 27 44.64 -23.88 11.99
N LEU A 28 44.55 -22.78 12.72
CA LEU A 28 43.40 -21.92 12.77
C LEU A 28 43.24 -21.27 11.38
N THR A 29 42.56 -21.97 10.48
CA THR A 29 41.89 -21.27 9.40
C THR A 29 40.85 -20.40 10.06
N ALA A 30 41.17 -19.12 10.22
CA ALA A 30 40.23 -18.07 10.54
C ALA A 30 39.22 -18.01 9.38
N CYS A 31 38.14 -18.79 9.46
CA CYS A 31 36.96 -18.48 8.75
C CYS A 31 36.46 -17.15 9.32
N GLY A 32 36.85 -16.07 8.68
CA GLY A 32 36.21 -14.79 8.84
C GLY A 32 34.73 -15.00 8.59
N GLY A 33 33.92 -14.99 9.65
CA GLY A 33 32.49 -15.02 9.60
C GLY A 33 31.97 -13.72 8.98
N GLY A 34 32.15 -13.58 7.67
CA GLY A 34 31.41 -12.62 6.88
C GLY A 34 29.95 -13.07 6.87
N SER A 35 29.06 -12.26 7.37
CA SER A 35 27.61 -12.39 7.20
C SER A 35 27.22 -12.06 5.75
N GLY A 36 27.98 -12.56 4.78
CA GLY A 36 27.69 -12.43 3.36
C GLY A 36 26.73 -13.54 2.94
N GLY A 37 25.57 -13.17 2.39
CA GLY A 37 24.75 -14.10 1.65
C GLY A 37 25.53 -14.72 0.48
N ASP A 38 25.02 -15.78 -0.11
CA ASP A 38 25.56 -16.37 -1.33
C ASP A 38 25.65 -15.28 -2.44
N PRO A 39 26.83 -14.97 -2.99
CA PRO A 39 26.99 -13.90 -3.98
C PRO A 39 26.30 -14.19 -5.31
N ASP A 40 25.87 -15.44 -5.51
CA ASP A 40 25.17 -15.86 -6.72
C ASP A 40 23.66 -15.98 -6.53
N THR A 41 23.14 -15.73 -5.33
CA THR A 41 21.70 -15.83 -5.02
C THR A 41 21.12 -14.47 -4.64
N LEU A 42 20.18 -13.99 -5.44
CA LEU A 42 19.38 -12.78 -5.21
C LEU A 42 18.12 -13.12 -4.42
N LYS A 43 17.89 -12.46 -3.28
CA LYS A 43 16.68 -12.59 -2.49
C LYS A 43 15.73 -11.42 -2.77
N VAL A 44 14.54 -11.73 -3.30
CA VAL A 44 13.52 -10.75 -3.66
C VAL A 44 12.31 -10.92 -2.75
N SER A 45 12.04 -9.94 -1.89
CA SER A 45 10.86 -9.95 -1.03
C SER A 45 9.75 -9.08 -1.60
N PHE A 46 8.53 -9.61 -1.56
CA PHE A 46 7.36 -8.96 -2.12
C PHE A 46 6.09 -9.31 -1.34
N LYS A 47 5.06 -8.48 -1.51
CA LYS A 47 3.74 -8.73 -0.92
C LYS A 47 3.02 -9.84 -1.67
N GLN A 48 2.57 -10.86 -0.96
CA GLN A 48 1.71 -11.90 -1.48
C GLN A 48 0.28 -11.71 -0.94
N SER A 49 -0.72 -11.93 -1.78
CA SER A 49 -2.12 -11.87 -1.37
C SER A 49 -2.42 -12.86 -0.23
N THR A 50 -3.26 -12.45 0.70
CA THR A 50 -3.81 -13.36 1.74
C THR A 50 -4.76 -14.39 1.13
N ASP A 51 -5.36 -14.07 -0.01
CA ASP A 51 -6.12 -15.02 -0.82
C ASP A 51 -5.17 -15.90 -1.65
N ASN A 52 -5.24 -17.21 -1.43
CA ASN A 52 -4.38 -18.18 -2.12
C ASN A 52 -4.67 -18.32 -3.61
N SER A 53 -5.84 -17.92 -4.06
CA SER A 53 -6.23 -17.97 -5.48
C SER A 53 -5.60 -16.83 -6.28
N VAL A 54 -5.32 -15.68 -5.64
CA VAL A 54 -4.72 -14.51 -6.29
C VAL A 54 -3.20 -14.68 -6.40
N LYS A 55 -2.68 -14.77 -7.62
CA LYS A 55 -1.27 -15.08 -7.93
C LYS A 55 -0.61 -14.12 -8.91
N VAL A 56 -1.15 -12.91 -9.06
CA VAL A 56 -0.67 -11.96 -10.09
C VAL A 56 0.82 -11.67 -9.93
N MET A 57 1.27 -11.21 -8.75
CA MET A 57 2.68 -10.92 -8.46
C MET A 57 3.54 -12.19 -8.49
N ASP A 58 3.06 -13.29 -7.90
CA ASP A 58 3.77 -14.58 -7.88
C ASP A 58 4.09 -15.05 -9.30
N THR A 59 3.08 -15.01 -10.19
CA THR A 59 3.22 -15.44 -11.59
C THR A 59 4.18 -14.52 -12.35
N TYR A 60 4.02 -13.21 -12.20
CA TYR A 60 4.90 -12.24 -12.83
C TYR A 60 6.36 -12.44 -12.41
N LEU A 61 6.63 -12.46 -11.11
CA LEU A 61 7.99 -12.62 -10.60
C LEU A 61 8.60 -13.99 -10.95
N ALA A 62 7.80 -15.05 -11.01
CA ALA A 62 8.28 -16.36 -11.47
C ALA A 62 8.73 -16.33 -12.93
N ASP A 63 8.04 -15.59 -13.79
CA ASP A 63 8.45 -15.39 -15.19
C ASP A 63 9.72 -14.54 -15.30
N ILE A 64 9.80 -13.44 -14.57
CA ILE A 64 11.00 -12.59 -14.55
C ILE A 64 12.21 -13.37 -14.02
N LYS A 65 12.03 -14.15 -12.95
CA LYS A 65 13.09 -15.04 -12.44
C LYS A 65 13.65 -15.96 -13.54
N LYS A 66 12.78 -16.64 -14.30
CA LYS A 66 13.20 -17.50 -15.40
C LYS A 66 13.98 -16.76 -16.48
N GLN A 67 13.51 -15.56 -16.85
CA GLN A 67 14.19 -14.71 -17.83
C GLN A 67 15.58 -14.29 -17.32
N PHE A 68 15.66 -13.85 -16.07
CA PHE A 68 16.87 -13.36 -15.43
C PHE A 68 17.92 -14.48 -15.29
N GLU A 69 17.54 -15.64 -14.75
CA GLU A 69 18.44 -16.77 -14.56
C GLU A 69 18.96 -17.32 -15.90
N LYS A 70 18.13 -17.30 -16.96
CA LYS A 70 18.53 -17.65 -18.31
C LYS A 70 19.56 -16.68 -18.90
N ALA A 71 19.39 -15.38 -18.64
CA ALA A 71 20.30 -14.33 -19.12
C ALA A 71 21.61 -14.28 -18.32
N ASN A 72 21.61 -14.78 -17.08
CA ASN A 72 22.74 -14.73 -16.12
C ASN A 72 23.08 -16.14 -15.63
N PRO A 73 23.74 -16.99 -16.44
CA PRO A 73 24.10 -18.34 -16.04
C PRO A 73 24.90 -18.37 -14.73
N GLY A 74 24.50 -19.24 -13.80
CA GLY A 74 25.10 -19.36 -12.47
C GLY A 74 24.45 -18.48 -11.40
N LYS A 75 23.66 -17.47 -11.77
CA LYS A 75 22.87 -16.68 -10.81
C LYS A 75 21.53 -17.32 -10.53
N LYS A 76 21.05 -17.17 -9.30
CA LYS A 76 19.77 -17.71 -8.81
C LYS A 76 18.93 -16.59 -8.21
N VAL A 77 17.61 -16.71 -8.30
CA VAL A 77 16.67 -15.81 -7.64
C VAL A 77 15.83 -16.61 -6.65
N GLU A 78 15.86 -16.20 -5.40
CA GLU A 78 14.99 -16.69 -4.33
C GLU A 78 13.86 -15.70 -4.11
N LEU A 79 12.64 -16.11 -4.40
CA LEU A 79 11.44 -15.32 -4.15
C LEU A 79 10.99 -15.54 -2.70
N VAL A 80 10.93 -14.46 -1.93
CA VAL A 80 10.62 -14.46 -0.48
C VAL A 80 9.30 -13.73 -0.25
N PRO A 81 8.15 -14.40 -0.46
CA PRO A 81 6.84 -13.76 -0.31
C PRO A 81 6.53 -13.46 1.16
N ILE A 82 5.96 -12.28 1.41
CA ILE A 82 5.36 -11.91 2.69
C ILE A 82 3.84 -11.97 2.50
N LYS A 83 3.23 -13.05 2.97
CA LYS A 83 1.78 -13.23 2.94
C LYS A 83 1.15 -12.53 4.14
N ALA A 84 0.52 -11.40 3.91
CA ALA A 84 -0.11 -10.59 4.96
C ALA A 84 -1.06 -9.53 4.36
N PRO A 85 -2.03 -9.02 5.15
CA PRO A 85 -2.66 -7.73 4.87
C PRO A 85 -1.64 -6.59 4.86
N ASP A 86 -1.99 -5.44 4.28
CA ASP A 86 -1.04 -4.35 4.03
C ASP A 86 -0.30 -3.87 5.29
N ALA A 87 -1.01 -3.56 6.37
CA ALA A 87 -0.41 -3.06 7.61
C ALA A 87 0.58 -4.07 8.24
N GLU A 88 0.27 -5.36 8.16
CA GLU A 88 1.15 -6.42 8.66
C GLU A 88 2.34 -6.65 7.72
N TYR A 89 2.14 -6.52 6.41
CA TYR A 89 3.21 -6.56 5.42
C TYR A 89 4.27 -5.51 5.73
N TYR A 90 3.87 -4.26 5.93
CA TYR A 90 4.77 -3.16 6.26
C TYR A 90 5.58 -3.44 7.53
N THR A 91 4.92 -3.92 8.57
CA THR A 91 5.59 -4.27 9.83
C THR A 91 6.63 -5.38 9.65
N LYS A 92 6.29 -6.44 8.92
CA LYS A 92 7.20 -7.56 8.64
C LYS A 92 8.39 -7.12 7.79
N LEU A 93 8.14 -6.32 6.75
CA LEU A 93 9.19 -5.79 5.88
C LEU A 93 10.21 -4.99 6.69
N GLN A 94 9.76 -4.02 7.49
CA GLN A 94 10.63 -3.21 8.34
C GLN A 94 11.44 -4.05 9.34
N GLN A 95 10.86 -5.11 9.90
CA GLN A 95 11.59 -6.03 10.76
C GLN A 95 12.73 -6.74 10.01
N MET A 96 12.49 -7.16 8.76
CA MET A 96 13.52 -7.81 7.92
C MET A 96 14.67 -6.84 7.60
N LEU A 97 14.37 -5.57 7.33
CA LEU A 97 15.36 -4.54 6.96
C LEU A 97 16.36 -4.19 8.08
N ARG A 98 16.01 -4.47 9.35
CA ARG A 98 16.83 -4.11 10.52
C ARG A 98 18.14 -4.88 10.63
N SER A 99 18.27 -6.05 10.02
CA SER A 99 19.42 -6.94 10.20
C SER A 99 19.95 -7.47 8.86
N PRO A 100 21.30 -7.50 8.65
CA PRO A 100 21.87 -8.10 7.44
C PRO A 100 21.61 -9.61 7.30
N ARG A 101 21.18 -10.28 8.37
CA ARG A 101 20.80 -11.70 8.32
C ARG A 101 19.41 -11.92 7.74
N THR A 102 18.53 -10.94 7.87
CA THR A 102 17.13 -11.03 7.47
C THR A 102 16.80 -10.14 6.28
N ALA A 103 17.61 -9.11 6.01
CA ALA A 103 17.39 -8.22 4.88
C ALA A 103 17.50 -9.00 3.56
N PRO A 104 16.47 -8.91 2.69
CA PRO A 104 16.58 -9.37 1.32
C PRO A 104 17.47 -8.43 0.51
N ASP A 105 17.73 -8.78 -0.76
CA ASP A 105 18.51 -7.92 -1.66
C ASP A 105 17.64 -6.90 -2.39
N LEU A 106 16.38 -7.24 -2.62
CA LEU A 106 15.38 -6.40 -3.28
C LEU A 106 14.05 -6.50 -2.54
N VAL A 107 13.37 -5.37 -2.38
CA VAL A 107 12.07 -5.29 -1.69
C VAL A 107 11.05 -4.52 -2.51
N TYR A 108 9.78 -4.94 -2.39
CA TYR A 108 8.64 -4.22 -2.93
C TYR A 108 8.15 -3.24 -1.87
N GLU A 109 8.42 -1.95 -2.08
CA GLU A 109 8.25 -0.88 -1.10
C GLU A 109 7.08 0.02 -1.50
N ASP A 110 6.14 0.24 -0.58
CA ASP A 110 5.07 1.21 -0.79
C ASP A 110 5.60 2.63 -0.60
N THR A 111 5.24 3.54 -1.47
CA THR A 111 5.55 4.97 -1.35
C THR A 111 5.04 5.59 -0.04
N PHE A 112 4.10 4.93 0.66
CA PHE A 112 3.66 5.26 2.01
C PHE A 112 4.79 5.24 3.04
N LEU A 113 5.68 4.24 2.98
CA LEU A 113 6.75 4.05 3.97
C LEU A 113 8.09 4.60 3.54
N ILE A 114 8.30 4.81 2.25
CA ILE A 114 9.64 5.02 1.69
C ILE A 114 10.44 6.09 2.41
N ASN A 115 9.84 7.23 2.75
CA ASN A 115 10.54 8.31 3.46
C ASN A 115 10.86 8.00 4.93
N SER A 116 10.00 7.22 5.59
CA SER A 116 10.28 6.70 6.93
C SER A 116 11.46 5.72 6.90
N ASP A 117 11.50 4.85 5.91
CA ASP A 117 12.53 3.81 5.79
C ASP A 117 13.87 4.38 5.29
N ILE A 118 13.85 5.42 4.44
CA ILE A 118 15.02 6.23 4.08
C ILE A 118 15.61 6.87 5.33
N THR A 119 14.79 7.57 6.11
CA THR A 119 15.24 8.28 7.33
C THR A 119 15.76 7.31 8.39
N SER A 120 15.20 6.11 8.46
CA SER A 120 15.67 5.02 9.33
C SER A 120 16.96 4.36 8.84
N GLY A 121 17.47 4.75 7.66
CA GLY A 121 18.67 4.16 7.05
C GLY A 121 18.47 2.73 6.55
N TYR A 122 17.25 2.34 6.23
CA TYR A 122 16.94 0.99 5.78
C TYR A 122 17.15 0.79 4.28
N LEU A 123 17.11 1.85 3.49
CA LEU A 123 17.21 1.80 2.04
C LEU A 123 18.54 2.38 1.54
N LYS A 124 19.00 1.92 0.38
CA LYS A 124 20.21 2.36 -0.31
C LYS A 124 19.85 3.39 -1.38
N PRO A 125 20.62 4.51 -1.52
CA PRO A 125 20.49 5.42 -2.66
C PRO A 125 20.80 4.70 -3.98
N LEU A 126 19.96 4.91 -4.99
CA LEU A 126 20.07 4.28 -6.31
C LEU A 126 20.72 5.16 -7.37
N ASP A 127 21.02 6.45 -7.08
CA ASP A 127 21.57 7.38 -8.05
C ASP A 127 22.79 6.86 -8.81
N PRO A 128 23.76 6.15 -8.19
CA PRO A 128 24.91 5.58 -8.92
C PRO A 128 24.50 4.53 -9.97
N TYR A 129 23.41 3.80 -9.73
CA TYR A 129 22.88 2.79 -10.65
C TYR A 129 22.05 3.44 -11.77
N LEU A 130 21.27 4.47 -11.41
CA LEU A 130 20.37 5.18 -12.33
C LEU A 130 21.12 6.01 -13.35
N ALA A 131 22.27 6.60 -13.00
CA ALA A 131 23.07 7.46 -13.87
C ALA A 131 23.52 6.78 -15.18
N GLY A 132 23.68 5.45 -15.17
CA GLY A 132 24.05 4.66 -16.35
C GLY A 132 22.88 3.98 -17.06
N TRP A 133 21.68 4.10 -16.55
CA TRP A 133 20.54 3.37 -17.06
C TRP A 133 19.63 4.25 -17.94
N LYS A 134 19.76 4.12 -19.26
CA LYS A 134 19.06 4.93 -20.24
C LYS A 134 17.53 4.86 -20.15
N ASP A 135 16.98 3.73 -19.68
CA ASP A 135 15.52 3.58 -19.55
C ASP A 135 14.96 4.43 -18.41
N TRP A 136 15.81 4.92 -17.48
CA TRP A 136 15.38 5.81 -16.41
C TRP A 136 14.75 7.11 -16.94
N ASP A 137 15.19 7.60 -18.08
CA ASP A 137 14.64 8.79 -18.73
C ASP A 137 13.19 8.58 -19.24
N ARG A 138 12.74 7.32 -19.31
CA ARG A 138 11.39 6.97 -19.74
C ARG A 138 10.33 7.06 -18.64
N PHE A 139 10.75 7.18 -17.39
CA PHE A 139 9.82 7.28 -16.27
C PHE A 139 9.33 8.71 -16.08
N ILE A 140 8.02 8.86 -15.80
CA ILE A 140 7.41 10.16 -15.52
C ILE A 140 7.97 10.78 -14.24
N ASP A 141 8.12 12.09 -14.21
CA ASP A 141 8.79 12.80 -13.11
C ASP A 141 8.02 12.70 -11.79
N THR A 142 6.70 12.66 -11.82
CA THR A 142 5.85 12.49 -10.64
C THR A 142 6.08 11.15 -9.95
N ALA A 143 6.24 10.06 -10.72
CA ALA A 143 6.56 8.75 -10.17
C ALA A 143 7.99 8.69 -9.62
N LYS A 144 8.96 9.31 -10.30
CA LYS A 144 10.34 9.45 -9.79
C LYS A 144 10.36 10.23 -8.47
N ALA A 145 9.54 11.28 -8.35
CA ALA A 145 9.47 12.10 -7.15
C ALA A 145 8.95 11.33 -5.93
N ALA A 146 8.03 10.38 -6.13
CA ALA A 146 7.50 9.55 -5.04
C ALA A 146 8.55 8.64 -4.39
N ALA A 147 9.66 8.36 -5.09
CA ALA A 147 10.76 7.53 -4.59
C ALA A 147 11.99 8.35 -4.15
N LYS A 148 11.86 9.67 -4.00
CA LYS A 148 12.93 10.55 -3.51
C LYS A 148 12.86 10.79 -2.02
N GLY A 149 14.02 10.75 -1.37
CA GLY A 149 14.19 11.20 0.00
C GLY A 149 14.31 12.73 0.11
N GLU A 150 14.20 13.26 1.34
CA GLU A 150 14.42 14.68 1.63
C GLU A 150 15.85 15.15 1.29
N ASP A 151 16.83 14.24 1.22
CA ASP A 151 18.20 14.49 0.77
C ASP A 151 18.33 14.63 -0.76
N GLY A 152 17.22 14.54 -1.48
CA GLY A 152 17.13 14.66 -2.93
C GLY A 152 17.57 13.44 -3.72
N LYS A 153 18.03 12.37 -3.05
CA LYS A 153 18.43 11.13 -3.72
C LYS A 153 17.23 10.23 -3.98
N THR A 154 17.39 9.35 -4.96
CA THR A 154 16.37 8.36 -5.34
C THR A 154 16.64 7.03 -4.64
N TYR A 155 15.60 6.41 -4.06
CA TYR A 155 15.71 5.19 -3.27
C TYR A 155 14.89 4.02 -3.81
N GLY A 156 14.08 4.25 -4.82
CA GLY A 156 13.28 3.21 -5.45
C GLY A 156 13.07 3.44 -6.95
N VAL A 157 12.83 2.37 -7.67
CA VAL A 157 12.38 2.41 -9.07
C VAL A 157 10.88 2.20 -9.08
N PRO A 158 10.08 3.17 -9.56
CA PRO A 158 8.62 3.05 -9.59
C PRO A 158 8.15 1.85 -10.41
N ASP A 159 7.17 1.12 -9.89
CA ASP A 159 6.63 -0.10 -10.49
C ASP A 159 5.21 0.09 -11.05
N GLY A 160 4.71 1.30 -11.05
CA GLY A 160 3.38 1.70 -11.47
C GLY A 160 2.83 2.79 -10.56
N THR A 161 1.75 3.41 -10.99
CA THR A 161 0.93 4.27 -10.16
C THR A 161 -0.54 3.83 -10.24
N ASP A 162 -1.39 4.49 -9.51
CA ASP A 162 -2.81 4.22 -9.44
C ASP A 162 -3.60 5.51 -9.24
N THR A 163 -4.88 5.47 -9.52
CA THR A 163 -5.86 6.50 -9.14
C THR A 163 -7.09 5.84 -8.56
N ARG A 164 -7.90 6.60 -7.86
CA ARG A 164 -9.12 6.13 -7.20
C ARG A 164 -10.34 6.84 -7.77
N GLY A 165 -11.43 6.09 -7.75
CA GLY A 165 -12.73 6.57 -8.17
C GLY A 165 -13.85 5.71 -7.58
N LEU A 166 -15.05 5.93 -8.05
CA LEU A 166 -16.24 5.21 -7.65
C LEU A 166 -16.53 4.10 -8.67
N TRP A 167 -16.57 2.87 -8.18
CA TRP A 167 -17.08 1.72 -8.90
C TRP A 167 -18.53 1.50 -8.48
N PHE A 168 -19.43 1.23 -9.41
CA PHE A 168 -20.82 0.95 -9.06
C PHE A 168 -21.42 -0.20 -9.87
N SER A 169 -22.27 -1.00 -9.24
CA SER A 169 -22.97 -2.09 -9.89
C SER A 169 -24.15 -1.54 -10.69
N LYS A 170 -24.12 -1.71 -12.01
CA LYS A 170 -25.20 -1.26 -12.90
C LYS A 170 -26.52 -2.00 -12.64
N ASP A 171 -26.48 -3.27 -12.27
CA ASP A 171 -27.66 -4.05 -11.92
C ASP A 171 -28.29 -3.54 -10.62
N VAL A 172 -27.48 -3.29 -9.58
CA VAL A 172 -27.97 -2.70 -8.32
C VAL A 172 -28.56 -1.31 -8.58
N PHE A 173 -27.91 -0.50 -9.41
CA PHE A 173 -28.38 0.84 -9.77
C PHE A 173 -29.71 0.80 -10.53
N ALA A 174 -29.85 -0.11 -11.48
CA ALA A 174 -31.13 -0.31 -12.20
C ALA A 174 -32.25 -0.68 -11.23
N LYS A 175 -32.04 -1.62 -10.30
CA LYS A 175 -32.98 -2.02 -9.25
C LYS A 175 -33.30 -0.87 -8.29
N ALA A 176 -32.29 -0.02 -8.01
CA ALA A 176 -32.47 1.17 -7.18
C ALA A 176 -33.13 2.35 -7.93
N GLY A 177 -33.34 2.23 -9.26
CA GLY A 177 -33.90 3.30 -10.10
C GLY A 177 -32.92 4.46 -10.30
N LEU A 178 -31.61 4.16 -10.28
CA LEU A 178 -30.51 5.10 -10.52
C LEU A 178 -30.03 4.99 -11.98
N PRO A 179 -29.46 6.06 -12.55
CA PRO A 179 -29.02 6.05 -13.94
C PRO A 179 -27.81 5.14 -14.16
N ALA A 180 -27.73 4.51 -15.33
CA ALA A 180 -26.63 3.64 -15.71
C ALA A 180 -25.33 4.38 -16.01
N ASP A 181 -25.42 5.67 -16.35
CA ASP A 181 -24.32 6.61 -16.61
C ASP A 181 -24.12 7.60 -15.46
N TRP A 182 -24.35 7.15 -14.25
CA TRP A 182 -24.27 7.95 -13.03
C TRP A 182 -22.92 8.64 -12.87
N GLN A 183 -22.97 9.97 -12.70
CA GLN A 183 -21.83 10.83 -12.45
C GLN A 183 -22.17 11.83 -11.34
N PRO A 184 -21.82 11.55 -10.09
CA PRO A 184 -22.09 12.41 -8.95
C PRO A 184 -21.31 13.71 -9.06
N ARG A 185 -21.89 14.81 -8.59
CA ARG A 185 -21.29 16.14 -8.61
C ARG A 185 -20.87 16.63 -7.24
N THR A 186 -21.47 16.04 -6.20
CA THR A 186 -21.25 16.40 -4.79
C THR A 186 -21.16 15.12 -3.95
N TRP A 187 -20.67 15.23 -2.73
CA TRP A 187 -20.73 14.12 -1.77
C TRP A 187 -22.16 13.70 -1.46
N GLU A 188 -23.09 14.66 -1.42
CA GLU A 188 -24.49 14.35 -1.18
C GLU A 188 -25.10 13.48 -2.29
N ASP A 189 -24.70 13.69 -3.56
CA ASP A 189 -25.13 12.80 -4.66
C ASP A 189 -24.66 11.35 -4.44
N VAL A 190 -23.48 11.16 -3.83
CA VAL A 190 -22.97 9.82 -3.50
C VAL A 190 -23.79 9.20 -2.37
N LEU A 191 -24.06 9.97 -1.31
CA LEU A 191 -24.87 9.51 -0.18
C LEU A 191 -26.32 9.24 -0.61
N ASP A 192 -26.90 10.06 -1.46
CA ASP A 192 -28.26 9.87 -1.97
C ASP A 192 -28.39 8.62 -2.84
N ALA A 193 -27.38 8.32 -3.66
CA ALA A 193 -27.34 7.06 -4.39
C ALA A 193 -27.28 5.86 -3.42
N ALA A 194 -26.43 5.93 -2.37
CA ALA A 194 -26.36 4.90 -1.35
C ALA A 194 -27.70 4.73 -0.58
N ARG A 195 -28.35 5.84 -0.21
CA ARG A 195 -29.69 5.81 0.42
C ARG A 195 -30.73 5.17 -0.50
N ALA A 196 -30.67 5.44 -1.80
CA ALA A 196 -31.57 4.84 -2.78
C ALA A 196 -31.36 3.32 -2.88
N VAL A 197 -30.09 2.86 -2.93
CA VAL A 197 -29.76 1.44 -2.89
C VAL A 197 -30.28 0.79 -1.61
N LYS A 198 -29.96 1.34 -0.44
CA LYS A 198 -30.45 0.84 0.85
C LYS A 198 -31.97 0.67 0.88
N LYS A 199 -32.70 1.66 0.37
CA LYS A 199 -34.17 1.68 0.40
C LYS A 199 -34.78 0.66 -0.55
N ARG A 200 -34.20 0.46 -1.73
CA ARG A 200 -34.84 -0.27 -2.84
C ARG A 200 -34.25 -1.64 -3.12
N VAL A 201 -33.04 -1.92 -2.63
CA VAL A 201 -32.32 -3.19 -2.87
C VAL A 201 -31.90 -3.81 -1.54
N PRO A 202 -32.83 -4.35 -0.75
CA PRO A 202 -32.52 -4.95 0.55
C PRO A 202 -31.47 -6.06 0.44
N GLY A 203 -30.54 -6.14 1.40
CA GLY A 203 -29.51 -7.17 1.46
C GLY A 203 -28.24 -6.84 0.66
N VAL A 204 -28.21 -5.70 -0.04
CA VAL A 204 -27.02 -5.17 -0.70
C VAL A 204 -26.37 -4.12 0.21
N ILE A 205 -25.05 -4.13 0.32
CA ILE A 205 -24.26 -3.07 0.95
C ILE A 205 -24.33 -1.85 0.03
N PRO A 206 -24.89 -0.71 0.47
CA PRO A 206 -25.07 0.44 -0.41
C PRO A 206 -23.75 1.06 -0.90
N LEU A 207 -22.80 1.29 0.01
CA LEU A 207 -21.54 1.98 -0.23
C LEU A 207 -20.43 1.37 0.63
N ASN A 208 -19.30 1.03 0.04
CA ASN A 208 -18.09 0.72 0.79
C ASN A 208 -17.11 1.90 0.72
N VAL A 209 -16.70 2.36 1.90
CA VAL A 209 -15.54 3.21 2.12
C VAL A 209 -14.67 2.54 3.17
N TYR A 210 -13.36 2.58 2.97
CA TYR A 210 -12.40 2.00 3.91
C TYR A 210 -12.32 2.86 5.18
N THR A 211 -12.26 2.23 6.35
CA THR A 211 -12.24 2.94 7.63
C THR A 211 -11.48 2.17 8.70
N GLY A 212 -10.96 2.90 9.69
CA GLY A 212 -10.38 2.36 10.91
C GLY A 212 -8.96 1.84 10.80
N LYS A 213 -8.34 1.73 11.96
CA LYS A 213 -6.95 1.32 12.12
C LYS A 213 -6.64 -0.11 11.63
N PRO A 214 -7.51 -1.12 11.79
CA PRO A 214 -7.25 -2.45 11.28
C PRO A 214 -7.09 -2.51 9.75
N VAL A 215 -7.75 -1.61 9.03
CA VAL A 215 -7.69 -1.50 7.56
C VAL A 215 -6.42 -0.74 7.13
N GLY A 216 -5.88 0.10 8.01
CA GLY A 216 -4.61 0.78 7.81
C GLY A 216 -4.65 1.87 6.77
N GLU A 217 -3.60 1.97 5.95
CA GLU A 217 -3.42 3.06 4.98
C GLU A 217 -4.54 3.17 3.94
N ALA A 218 -5.22 2.08 3.63
CA ALA A 218 -6.37 2.13 2.74
C ALA A 218 -7.50 3.01 3.30
N ALA A 219 -7.72 3.02 4.62
CA ALA A 219 -8.68 3.91 5.27
C ALA A 219 -8.27 5.38 5.11
N THR A 220 -7.00 5.70 5.38
CA THR A 220 -6.49 7.07 5.24
C THR A 220 -6.55 7.54 3.80
N MET A 221 -5.88 6.87 2.91
CA MET A 221 -5.65 7.36 1.56
C MET A 221 -6.87 7.22 0.65
N GLN A 222 -7.54 6.06 0.67
CA GLN A 222 -8.62 5.80 -0.27
C GLN A 222 -9.95 6.44 0.14
N THR A 223 -10.13 6.72 1.43
CA THR A 223 -11.34 7.37 1.92
C THR A 223 -11.04 8.75 2.46
N PHE A 224 -10.27 8.85 3.53
CA PHE A 224 -10.15 10.11 4.27
C PHE A 224 -9.46 11.21 3.46
N GLU A 225 -8.31 10.95 2.87
CA GLU A 225 -7.62 11.94 2.06
C GLU A 225 -8.37 12.29 0.77
N MET A 226 -9.03 11.31 0.13
CA MET A 226 -9.94 11.60 -0.98
C MET A 226 -11.00 12.62 -0.60
N LEU A 227 -11.63 12.44 0.57
CA LEU A 227 -12.61 13.38 1.10
C LEU A 227 -11.93 14.72 1.44
N LEU A 228 -10.84 14.68 2.20
CA LEU A 228 -10.17 15.87 2.70
C LEU A 228 -9.69 16.79 1.58
N TYR A 229 -9.03 16.24 0.54
CA TYR A 229 -8.66 17.00 -0.65
C TYR A 229 -9.89 17.48 -1.44
N GLY A 230 -10.98 16.74 -1.37
CA GLY A 230 -12.27 17.13 -1.96
C GLY A 230 -12.97 18.30 -1.25
N THR A 231 -12.51 18.74 -0.07
CA THR A 231 -13.09 19.89 0.65
C THR A 231 -12.56 21.25 0.18
N ASN A 232 -11.44 21.27 -0.55
CA ASN A 232 -10.81 22.48 -1.07
C ASN A 232 -10.76 22.50 -2.59
N ASP A 233 -10.10 23.49 -3.17
CA ASP A 233 -9.93 23.66 -4.62
C ASP A 233 -8.70 22.93 -5.19
N GLY A 234 -8.04 22.09 -4.38
CA GLY A 234 -6.82 21.38 -4.76
C GLY A 234 -5.56 22.24 -4.77
N SER A 235 -5.64 23.53 -4.45
CA SER A 235 -4.51 24.47 -4.52
C SER A 235 -3.50 24.29 -3.38
N SER A 236 -3.89 23.65 -2.28
CA SER A 236 -3.04 23.45 -1.11
C SER A 236 -3.19 22.04 -0.52
N ASP A 237 -2.12 21.54 0.07
CA ASP A 237 -2.15 20.32 0.85
C ASP A 237 -2.91 20.57 2.17
N PRO A 238 -3.99 19.82 2.45
CA PRO A 238 -4.79 20.04 3.66
C PRO A 238 -4.22 19.38 4.91
N LEU A 239 -3.17 18.57 4.79
CA LEU A 239 -2.50 17.91 5.92
C LEU A 239 -1.17 18.55 6.28
N TYR A 240 -0.47 19.13 5.30
CA TYR A 240 0.87 19.69 5.53
C TYR A 240 1.05 21.05 4.85
N ASP A 241 1.48 22.02 5.62
CA ASP A 241 1.84 23.34 5.13
C ASP A 241 3.32 23.37 4.75
N LYS A 242 3.59 23.36 3.44
CA LYS A 242 4.94 23.33 2.86
C LYS A 242 5.73 24.60 3.17
N ASP A 243 5.05 25.74 3.31
CA ASP A 243 5.71 27.03 3.56
C ASP A 243 6.21 27.13 5.00
N SER A 244 5.36 26.80 5.98
CA SER A 244 5.75 26.78 7.40
C SER A 244 6.43 25.47 7.81
N LYS A 245 6.42 24.44 6.98
CA LYS A 245 6.89 23.06 7.25
C LYS A 245 6.21 22.44 8.47
N LYS A 246 4.90 22.59 8.57
CA LYS A 246 4.11 22.13 9.71
C LYS A 246 2.92 21.29 9.27
N TRP A 247 2.58 20.33 10.11
CA TRP A 247 1.34 19.56 9.98
C TRP A 247 0.14 20.41 10.37
N ILE A 248 -0.97 20.21 9.66
CA ILE A 248 -2.18 21.01 9.85
C ILE A 248 -3.12 20.25 10.78
N THR A 249 -3.56 20.93 11.85
CA THR A 249 -4.56 20.41 12.80
C THR A 249 -5.93 20.29 12.14
N ALA A 250 -6.84 19.53 12.78
CA ALA A 250 -8.18 19.30 12.28
C ALA A 250 -8.97 20.61 12.07
N GLY A 251 -9.01 21.08 10.83
CA GLY A 251 -9.83 22.20 10.39
C GLY A 251 -11.25 21.79 10.02
N LYS A 252 -11.99 22.69 9.39
CA LYS A 252 -13.36 22.40 8.91
C LYS A 252 -13.38 21.21 7.94
N GLY A 253 -12.50 21.18 6.94
CA GLY A 253 -12.46 20.11 5.95
C GLY A 253 -12.20 18.73 6.58
N PHE A 254 -11.34 18.66 7.60
CA PHE A 254 -11.07 17.43 8.34
C PHE A 254 -12.35 16.90 9.03
N ARG A 255 -13.09 17.80 9.70
CA ARG A 255 -14.37 17.46 10.34
C ARG A 255 -15.44 17.08 9.34
N ASP A 256 -15.51 17.77 8.20
CA ASP A 256 -16.44 17.43 7.12
C ASP A 256 -16.17 16.02 6.56
N ALA A 257 -14.89 15.65 6.40
CA ALA A 257 -14.50 14.31 5.98
C ALA A 257 -14.90 13.24 7.02
N LEU A 258 -14.67 13.48 8.31
CA LEU A 258 -15.15 12.60 9.38
C LEU A 258 -16.67 12.51 9.41
N THR A 259 -17.38 13.61 9.17
CA THR A 259 -18.85 13.65 9.13
C THR A 259 -19.41 12.79 7.99
N PHE A 260 -18.72 12.77 6.84
CA PHE A 260 -19.10 11.87 5.76
C PHE A 260 -18.97 10.39 6.20
N VAL A 261 -17.85 10.02 6.82
CA VAL A 261 -17.64 8.66 7.34
C VAL A 261 -18.68 8.33 8.41
N GLU A 262 -18.90 9.20 9.40
CA GLU A 262 -19.94 9.02 10.41
C GLU A 262 -21.31 8.77 9.75
N THR A 263 -21.69 9.56 8.74
CA THR A 263 -22.95 9.45 8.03
C THR A 263 -23.12 8.08 7.39
N VAL A 264 -22.07 7.56 6.73
CA VAL A 264 -22.11 6.23 6.11
C VAL A 264 -22.47 5.15 7.13
N TYR A 265 -21.91 5.18 8.33
CA TYR A 265 -22.13 4.14 9.34
C TYR A 265 -23.40 4.41 10.18
N LYS A 266 -23.64 5.65 10.57
CA LYS A 266 -24.83 6.06 11.33
C LYS A 266 -26.13 5.81 10.56
N GLU A 267 -26.13 6.09 9.26
CA GLU A 267 -27.24 5.78 8.38
C GLU A 267 -27.24 4.33 7.87
N LYS A 268 -26.27 3.49 8.29
CA LYS A 268 -26.10 2.10 7.83
C LYS A 268 -26.06 1.99 6.30
N LEU A 269 -25.28 2.84 5.68
CA LEU A 269 -25.03 2.82 4.23
C LEU A 269 -23.80 1.96 3.89
N GLY A 270 -22.91 1.75 4.86
CA GLY A 270 -21.73 0.89 4.75
C GLY A 270 -22.00 -0.58 5.12
N PRO A 271 -20.97 -1.42 5.05
CA PRO A 271 -21.02 -2.76 5.62
C PRO A 271 -21.19 -2.69 7.15
N ASP A 272 -21.51 -3.83 7.78
CA ASP A 272 -21.50 -3.90 9.23
C ASP A 272 -20.11 -3.53 9.79
N VAL A 273 -20.07 -2.90 10.98
CA VAL A 273 -18.83 -2.37 11.55
C VAL A 273 -17.74 -3.46 11.65
N ALA A 274 -18.11 -4.69 12.03
CA ALA A 274 -17.17 -5.81 12.11
C ALA A 274 -16.55 -6.15 10.74
N ASP A 275 -17.32 -6.06 9.67
CA ASP A 275 -16.85 -6.27 8.28
C ASP A 275 -16.03 -5.07 7.80
N ALA A 276 -16.42 -3.85 8.16
CA ALA A 276 -15.71 -2.62 7.81
C ALA A 276 -14.31 -2.54 8.42
N LEU A 277 -14.16 -3.06 9.63
CA LEU A 277 -12.89 -3.12 10.38
C LEU A 277 -12.11 -4.43 10.15
N ASP A 278 -12.54 -5.28 9.23
CA ASP A 278 -11.75 -6.47 8.84
C ASP A 278 -10.52 -6.02 8.04
N PRO A 279 -9.30 -6.36 8.44
CA PRO A 279 -8.09 -6.02 7.68
C PRO A 279 -8.06 -6.62 6.26
N ASN A 280 -8.91 -7.60 5.97
CA ASN A 280 -9.09 -8.20 4.64
C ASN A 280 -10.30 -7.66 3.87
N VAL A 281 -10.94 -6.57 4.33
CA VAL A 281 -12.16 -6.03 3.69
C VAL A 281 -11.95 -5.77 2.19
N GLY A 282 -10.78 -5.29 1.78
CA GLY A 282 -10.45 -5.07 0.36
C GLY A 282 -10.49 -6.36 -0.47
N THR A 283 -10.03 -7.48 0.08
CA THR A 283 -10.13 -8.80 -0.58
C THR A 283 -11.60 -9.23 -0.72
N ARG A 284 -12.43 -8.96 0.28
CA ARG A 284 -13.86 -9.26 0.21
C ARG A 284 -14.61 -8.38 -0.80
N VAL A 285 -14.25 -7.09 -0.88
CA VAL A 285 -14.79 -6.19 -1.91
C VAL A 285 -14.55 -6.75 -3.30
N ARG A 286 -13.32 -7.13 -3.61
CA ARG A 286 -12.91 -7.59 -4.94
C ARG A 286 -13.37 -9.02 -5.25
N GLY A 287 -13.18 -9.95 -4.30
CA GLY A 287 -13.43 -11.37 -4.50
C GLY A 287 -14.85 -11.82 -4.26
N GLU A 288 -15.64 -11.04 -3.49
CA GLU A 288 -16.96 -11.46 -3.07
C GLU A 288 -18.03 -10.42 -3.38
N TRP A 289 -17.95 -9.21 -2.81
CA TRP A 289 -19.09 -8.32 -2.78
C TRP A 289 -19.45 -7.75 -4.15
N LEU A 290 -18.46 -7.27 -4.92
CA LEU A 290 -18.69 -6.77 -6.28
C LEU A 290 -19.09 -7.91 -7.25
N PRO A 291 -18.34 -9.02 -7.36
CA PRO A 291 -18.70 -10.09 -8.29
C PRO A 291 -20.05 -10.75 -8.00
N GLN A 292 -20.48 -10.78 -6.74
CA GLN A 292 -21.75 -11.36 -6.33
C GLN A 292 -22.94 -10.36 -6.36
N GLY A 293 -22.71 -9.12 -6.81
CA GLY A 293 -23.74 -8.07 -6.80
C GLY A 293 -24.20 -7.66 -5.41
N ARG A 294 -23.38 -7.87 -4.39
CA ARG A 294 -23.68 -7.57 -2.97
C ARG A 294 -23.24 -6.17 -2.54
N LEU A 295 -22.61 -5.40 -3.42
CA LEU A 295 -22.15 -4.03 -3.17
C LEU A 295 -22.67 -3.10 -4.26
N GLY A 296 -23.28 -2.00 -3.85
CA GLY A 296 -23.80 -0.97 -4.76
C GLY A 296 -22.72 -0.06 -5.30
N ILE A 297 -21.93 0.52 -4.40
CA ILE A 297 -20.86 1.49 -4.71
C ILE A 297 -19.62 1.14 -3.90
N ALA A 298 -18.44 1.18 -4.53
CA ALA A 298 -17.13 1.09 -3.87
C ALA A 298 -16.28 2.31 -4.22
N LEU A 299 -15.77 3.02 -3.21
CA LEU A 299 -14.69 3.98 -3.40
C LEU A 299 -13.37 3.19 -3.36
N ASP A 300 -12.77 2.97 -4.54
CA ASP A 300 -11.60 2.08 -4.68
C ASP A 300 -10.75 2.46 -5.89
N GLY A 301 -9.68 1.73 -6.11
CA GLY A 301 -8.65 2.08 -7.09
C GLY A 301 -8.75 1.38 -8.44
N SER A 302 -7.86 1.81 -9.32
CA SER A 302 -7.71 1.29 -10.69
C SER A 302 -7.32 -0.19 -10.72
N TRP A 303 -6.76 -0.73 -9.65
CA TRP A 303 -6.24 -2.10 -9.55
C TRP A 303 -7.31 -3.18 -9.38
N LEU A 304 -8.58 -2.85 -9.11
CA LEU A 304 -9.61 -3.85 -8.83
C LEU A 304 -9.67 -4.97 -9.88
N PRO A 305 -9.58 -4.68 -11.20
CA PRO A 305 -9.69 -5.72 -12.22
C PRO A 305 -8.57 -6.76 -12.19
N GLN A 306 -7.44 -6.51 -11.52
CA GLN A 306 -6.36 -7.51 -11.44
C GLN A 306 -6.83 -8.89 -10.95
N ASP A 307 -7.82 -8.90 -10.05
CA ASP A 307 -8.36 -10.12 -9.47
C ASP A 307 -9.43 -10.77 -10.37
N TRP A 308 -9.92 -10.08 -11.43
CA TRP A 308 -11.01 -10.50 -12.30
C TRP A 308 -10.55 -10.96 -13.70
N LEU A 309 -9.27 -10.76 -14.01
CA LEU A 309 -8.68 -11.15 -15.28
C LEU A 309 -8.53 -12.67 -15.38
N GLU A 310 -8.43 -13.17 -16.60
CA GLU A 310 -8.17 -14.59 -16.87
C GLU A 310 -6.90 -15.06 -16.13
N GLY A 311 -7.00 -16.16 -15.41
CA GLY A 311 -5.90 -16.73 -14.61
C GLY A 311 -5.61 -16.01 -13.30
N SER A 312 -6.41 -15.02 -12.90
CA SER A 312 -6.16 -14.22 -11.68
C SER A 312 -6.60 -14.89 -10.37
N GLY A 313 -7.58 -15.82 -10.44
CA GLY A 313 -8.12 -16.54 -9.29
C GLY A 313 -9.58 -16.21 -8.94
N HIS A 314 -10.07 -15.05 -9.31
CA HIS A 314 -11.47 -14.62 -9.20
C HIS A 314 -11.98 -14.11 -10.54
N GLU A 315 -11.79 -14.89 -11.58
CA GLU A 315 -12.15 -14.51 -12.94
C GLU A 315 -13.60 -14.04 -13.05
N TRP A 316 -13.78 -12.83 -13.57
CA TRP A 316 -15.08 -12.24 -13.83
C TRP A 316 -15.11 -11.56 -15.21
N PRO A 317 -15.28 -12.29 -16.30
CA PRO A 317 -15.18 -11.75 -17.67
C PRO A 317 -16.14 -10.61 -17.98
N GLU A 318 -17.30 -10.59 -17.35
CA GLU A 318 -18.36 -9.59 -17.59
C GLU A 318 -18.23 -8.32 -16.75
N TRP A 319 -17.21 -8.20 -15.86
CA TRP A 319 -17.09 -7.09 -14.91
C TRP A 319 -17.24 -5.71 -15.54
N SER A 320 -16.67 -5.50 -16.73
CA SER A 320 -16.70 -4.20 -17.41
C SER A 320 -18.06 -3.84 -18.00
N LYS A 321 -18.90 -4.83 -18.24
CA LYS A 321 -20.30 -4.64 -18.66
C LYS A 321 -21.19 -4.39 -17.45
N GLU A 322 -20.89 -5.05 -16.33
CA GLU A 322 -21.70 -5.04 -15.10
C GLU A 322 -21.38 -3.88 -14.17
N LEU A 323 -20.14 -3.39 -14.19
CA LEU A 323 -19.72 -2.25 -13.40
C LEU A 323 -19.68 -0.94 -14.21
N GLY A 324 -20.02 0.14 -13.55
CA GLY A 324 -19.83 1.51 -14.01
C GLY A 324 -18.72 2.20 -13.22
N LEU A 325 -18.22 3.30 -13.78
CA LEU A 325 -17.16 4.12 -13.21
C LEU A 325 -17.59 5.57 -13.11
N ALA A 326 -17.27 6.20 -11.99
CA ALA A 326 -17.45 7.64 -11.80
C ALA A 326 -16.27 8.23 -11.00
N ALA A 327 -15.95 9.49 -11.24
CA ALA A 327 -14.96 10.19 -10.41
C ALA A 327 -15.57 10.48 -9.03
N MET A 328 -14.74 10.45 -7.97
CA MET A 328 -15.16 11.00 -6.68
C MET A 328 -15.31 12.51 -6.81
N PRO A 329 -16.49 13.09 -6.51
CA PRO A 329 -16.69 14.54 -6.61
C PRO A 329 -16.01 15.28 -5.46
N THR A 330 -15.77 16.57 -5.66
CA THR A 330 -15.48 17.50 -4.56
C THR A 330 -16.73 17.72 -3.71
N GLN A 331 -16.57 18.16 -2.47
CA GLN A 331 -17.65 18.21 -1.45
C GLN A 331 -18.95 18.86 -1.95
N HIS A 332 -18.82 20.02 -2.58
CA HIS A 332 -19.95 20.83 -3.07
C HIS A 332 -19.95 21.00 -4.59
N GLY A 333 -19.15 20.21 -5.31
CA GLY A 333 -18.96 20.37 -6.75
C GLY A 333 -18.09 21.57 -7.13
N GLN A 334 -17.36 22.16 -6.17
CA GLN A 334 -16.42 23.24 -6.43
C GLN A 334 -15.26 22.75 -7.31
N ALA A 335 -14.63 23.65 -8.05
CA ALA A 335 -13.48 23.32 -8.89
C ALA A 335 -12.39 22.58 -8.08
N PRO A 336 -11.77 21.55 -8.66
CA PRO A 336 -11.89 21.08 -10.04
C PRO A 336 -13.11 20.17 -10.31
N GLY A 337 -14.03 19.97 -9.38
CA GLY A 337 -15.26 19.19 -9.50
C GLY A 337 -15.08 17.69 -9.28
N LYS A 338 -13.84 17.21 -9.25
CA LYS A 338 -13.47 15.82 -8.98
C LYS A 338 -12.11 15.74 -8.31
N VAL A 339 -11.87 14.66 -7.59
CA VAL A 339 -10.65 14.42 -6.84
C VAL A 339 -10.23 12.97 -6.99
N SER A 340 -8.93 12.72 -7.01
CA SER A 340 -8.33 11.41 -6.89
C SER A 340 -7.11 11.44 -5.98
N MET A 341 -6.73 10.28 -5.49
CA MET A 341 -5.45 10.05 -4.81
C MET A 341 -4.61 9.09 -5.63
N SER A 342 -3.31 9.32 -5.69
CA SER A 342 -2.35 8.41 -6.29
C SER A 342 -1.34 7.92 -5.26
N GLY A 343 -1.01 6.67 -5.39
CA GLY A 343 0.06 6.03 -4.66
C GLY A 343 0.98 5.33 -5.63
N GLY A 344 1.43 4.19 -5.22
CA GLY A 344 2.24 3.32 -6.03
C GLY A 344 3.27 2.61 -5.20
N TRP A 345 3.92 1.68 -5.85
CA TRP A 345 4.94 0.84 -5.27
C TRP A 345 6.24 1.04 -6.02
N THR A 346 7.33 0.77 -5.33
CA THR A 346 8.68 0.86 -5.87
C THR A 346 9.46 -0.40 -5.59
N TRP A 347 10.43 -0.71 -6.44
CA TRP A 347 11.46 -1.67 -6.15
C TRP A 347 12.64 -0.95 -5.51
N ALA A 348 12.91 -1.25 -4.24
CA ALA A 348 13.97 -0.62 -3.45
C ALA A 348 15.02 -1.64 -3.03
N ILE A 349 16.26 -1.17 -2.90
CA ILE A 349 17.39 -1.98 -2.44
C ILE A 349 17.68 -1.66 -0.97
N PRO A 350 17.58 -2.65 -0.07
CA PRO A 350 17.94 -2.46 1.33
C PRO A 350 19.38 -1.99 1.51
N ALA A 351 19.62 -1.12 2.48
CA ALA A 351 20.98 -0.68 2.84
C ALA A 351 21.91 -1.85 3.26
N LYS A 352 21.29 -2.93 3.75
CA LYS A 352 21.98 -4.16 4.20
C LYS A 352 21.88 -5.32 3.20
N ALA A 353 21.50 -5.05 1.95
CA ALA A 353 21.48 -6.04 0.89
C ALA A 353 22.88 -6.64 0.68
N ALA A 354 22.94 -7.95 0.53
CA ALA A 354 24.19 -8.66 0.25
C ALA A 354 24.64 -8.50 -1.20
N ASN A 355 23.66 -8.45 -2.13
CA ASN A 355 23.85 -8.45 -3.58
C ASN A 355 23.18 -7.26 -4.28
N PRO A 356 23.52 -5.99 -3.93
CA PRO A 356 22.80 -4.82 -4.45
C PRO A 356 22.94 -4.64 -5.97
N ASP A 357 24.10 -4.99 -6.54
CA ASP A 357 24.29 -4.89 -8.00
C ASP A 357 23.42 -5.89 -8.74
N LEU A 358 23.32 -7.12 -8.23
CA LEU A 358 22.47 -8.16 -8.79
C LEU A 358 20.98 -7.78 -8.67
N ALA A 359 20.62 -7.12 -7.56
CA ALA A 359 19.27 -6.61 -7.35
C ALA A 359 18.91 -5.56 -8.39
N PHE A 360 19.80 -4.62 -8.69
CA PHE A 360 19.50 -3.61 -9.71
C PHE A 360 19.43 -4.19 -11.13
N GLU A 361 20.25 -5.19 -11.47
CA GLU A 361 20.14 -5.92 -12.76
C GLU A 361 18.78 -6.64 -12.87
N PHE A 362 18.26 -7.18 -11.77
CA PHE A 362 16.93 -7.77 -11.75
C PHE A 362 15.83 -6.70 -11.97
N VAL A 363 15.96 -5.52 -11.34
CA VAL A 363 15.06 -4.38 -11.57
C VAL A 363 15.07 -3.98 -13.05
N LYS A 364 16.24 -3.89 -13.69
CA LYS A 364 16.33 -3.60 -15.13
C LYS A 364 15.61 -4.64 -15.99
N THR A 365 15.68 -5.91 -15.59
CA THR A 365 14.96 -6.99 -16.29
C THR A 365 13.44 -6.83 -16.16
N MET A 366 12.94 -6.50 -14.96
CA MET A 366 11.51 -6.21 -14.73
C MET A 366 11.04 -5.01 -15.54
N GLN A 367 11.88 -3.98 -15.60
CA GLN A 367 11.54 -2.68 -16.18
C GLN A 367 11.90 -2.55 -17.67
N THR A 368 12.20 -3.63 -18.39
CA THR A 368 12.16 -3.58 -19.85
C THR A 368 10.75 -3.19 -20.33
N LYS A 369 10.61 -2.47 -21.46
CA LYS A 369 9.29 -2.06 -21.99
C LYS A 369 8.30 -3.22 -21.99
N ALA A 370 8.69 -4.38 -22.49
CA ALA A 370 7.83 -5.55 -22.62
C ALA A 370 7.38 -6.11 -21.26
N ASN A 371 8.30 -6.24 -20.31
CA ASN A 371 7.98 -6.75 -18.97
C ASN A 371 7.17 -5.74 -18.15
N ALA A 372 7.51 -4.45 -18.21
CA ALA A 372 6.76 -3.39 -17.58
C ALA A 372 5.31 -3.34 -18.10
N GLN A 373 5.12 -3.39 -19.43
CA GLN A 373 3.78 -3.44 -20.04
C GLN A 373 2.99 -4.68 -19.57
N LYS A 374 3.64 -5.86 -19.55
CA LYS A 374 3.02 -7.08 -19.03
C LYS A 374 2.56 -6.92 -17.58
N TRP A 375 3.39 -6.28 -16.75
CA TRP A 375 3.06 -6.01 -15.37
C TRP A 375 1.89 -5.04 -15.22
N TYR A 376 1.92 -3.89 -15.89
CA TYR A 376 0.85 -2.90 -15.80
C TYR A 376 -0.50 -3.47 -16.24
N VAL A 377 -0.51 -4.31 -17.28
CA VAL A 377 -1.74 -4.98 -17.71
C VAL A 377 -2.22 -5.99 -16.67
N ALA A 378 -1.34 -6.87 -16.18
CA ALA A 378 -1.69 -7.90 -15.21
C ALA A 378 -2.13 -7.32 -13.85
N ASN A 379 -1.51 -6.24 -13.42
CA ASN A 379 -1.78 -5.56 -12.14
C ASN A 379 -2.87 -4.48 -12.27
N SER A 380 -3.43 -4.27 -13.46
CA SER A 380 -4.34 -3.16 -13.75
C SER A 380 -3.81 -1.80 -13.30
N GLY A 381 -2.47 -1.66 -13.33
CA GLY A 381 -1.75 -0.47 -12.90
C GLY A 381 -1.67 0.59 -14.00
N ILE A 382 -1.51 1.84 -13.60
CA ILE A 382 -1.25 2.95 -14.51
C ILE A 382 0.25 2.97 -14.82
N ALA A 383 0.59 2.99 -16.13
CA ALA A 383 1.97 2.97 -16.58
C ALA A 383 2.70 4.25 -16.17
N VAL A 384 3.86 4.07 -15.54
CA VAL A 384 4.78 5.17 -15.18
C VAL A 384 5.93 5.33 -16.17
N ARG A 385 6.00 4.46 -17.19
CA ARG A 385 6.89 4.61 -18.34
C ARG A 385 6.14 5.25 -19.49
N GLU A 386 6.62 6.38 -20.00
CA GLU A 386 6.00 7.13 -21.11
C GLU A 386 5.87 6.27 -22.39
N ASP A 387 6.88 5.43 -22.67
CA ASP A 387 6.89 4.58 -23.86
C ASP A 387 5.91 3.39 -23.78
N VAL A 388 5.45 3.02 -22.58
CA VAL A 388 4.36 2.07 -22.36
C VAL A 388 3.03 2.79 -22.35
N ALA A 389 2.92 3.91 -21.65
CA ALA A 389 1.68 4.71 -21.59
C ALA A 389 1.19 5.13 -22.98
N ALA A 390 2.12 5.42 -23.91
CA ALA A 390 1.83 5.75 -25.29
C ALA A 390 1.50 4.54 -26.19
N ASP A 391 1.63 3.30 -25.69
CA ASP A 391 1.43 2.10 -26.48
C ASP A 391 -0.07 1.75 -26.61
N PRO A 392 -0.63 1.72 -27.86
CA PRO A 392 -2.04 1.37 -28.04
C PRO A 392 -2.42 -0.01 -27.48
N ALA A 393 -1.49 -0.97 -27.46
CA ALA A 393 -1.73 -2.29 -26.90
C ALA A 393 -1.92 -2.24 -25.37
N TYR A 394 -1.26 -1.31 -24.68
CA TYR A 394 -1.50 -1.07 -23.25
C TYR A 394 -2.84 -0.38 -23.01
N THR A 395 -3.13 0.72 -23.71
CA THR A 395 -4.35 1.52 -23.50
C THR A 395 -5.63 0.78 -23.88
N ALA A 396 -5.54 -0.21 -24.78
CA ALA A 396 -6.66 -1.06 -25.18
C ALA A 396 -6.74 -2.39 -24.41
N ALA A 397 -5.77 -2.68 -23.53
CA ALA A 397 -5.66 -3.98 -22.89
C ALA A 397 -6.82 -4.27 -21.92
N GLN A 398 -7.37 -3.24 -21.28
CA GLN A 398 -8.45 -3.39 -20.31
C GLN A 398 -9.45 -2.22 -20.38
N PRO A 399 -10.75 -2.50 -20.23
CA PRO A 399 -11.73 -1.47 -19.94
C PRO A 399 -11.39 -0.74 -18.64
N GLY A 400 -11.56 0.58 -18.61
CA GLY A 400 -11.30 1.40 -17.43
C GLY A 400 -9.89 2.00 -17.33
N ILE A 401 -8.86 1.44 -17.98
CA ILE A 401 -7.49 2.02 -17.95
C ILE A 401 -7.52 3.51 -18.32
N ARG A 402 -8.22 3.86 -19.39
CA ARG A 402 -8.31 5.25 -19.83
C ARG A 402 -8.97 6.15 -18.78
N PHE A 403 -10.09 5.70 -18.20
CA PHE A 403 -10.80 6.46 -17.15
C PHE A 403 -9.88 6.79 -15.97
N PHE A 404 -9.16 5.79 -15.46
CA PHE A 404 -8.26 5.99 -14.33
C PHE A 404 -7.00 6.78 -14.71
N THR A 405 -6.51 6.64 -15.93
CA THR A 405 -5.40 7.47 -16.44
C THR A 405 -5.81 8.94 -16.55
N ASP A 406 -7.01 9.23 -17.02
CA ASP A 406 -7.54 10.61 -17.11
C ASP A 406 -7.73 11.24 -15.71
N LEU A 407 -7.90 10.44 -14.64
CA LEU A 407 -7.95 10.94 -13.26
C LEU A 407 -6.59 11.40 -12.71
N VAL A 408 -5.48 11.05 -13.36
CA VAL A 408 -4.14 11.52 -12.95
C VAL A 408 -4.03 13.05 -12.92
N GLU A 409 -4.77 13.75 -13.76
CA GLU A 409 -4.81 15.23 -13.77
C GLU A 409 -5.45 15.82 -12.50
N HIS A 410 -6.22 15.01 -11.75
CA HIS A 410 -6.95 15.43 -10.54
C HIS A 410 -6.47 14.73 -9.28
N THR A 411 -5.30 14.09 -9.38
CA THR A 411 -4.77 13.28 -8.28
C THR A 411 -3.90 14.10 -7.34
N HIS A 412 -3.96 13.73 -6.09
CA HIS A 412 -3.05 14.19 -5.04
C HIS A 412 -2.22 13.02 -4.54
N TYR A 413 -1.10 13.32 -3.90
CA TYR A 413 -0.21 12.35 -3.29
C TYR A 413 -0.12 12.60 -1.81
N ARG A 414 0.09 11.52 -1.07
CA ARG A 414 0.35 11.58 0.37
C ARG A 414 1.53 12.50 0.68
N PRO A 415 1.51 13.20 1.82
CA PRO A 415 2.68 13.95 2.27
C PRO A 415 3.89 13.01 2.45
N ALA A 416 4.94 13.20 1.64
CA ALA A 416 6.13 12.34 1.62
C ALA A 416 7.13 12.73 2.73
N TYR A 417 6.70 12.69 3.99
CA TYR A 417 7.49 13.05 5.17
C TYR A 417 7.63 11.89 6.15
N PRO A 418 8.75 11.78 6.89
CA PRO A 418 8.99 10.67 7.83
C PRO A 418 7.92 10.50 8.92
N ALA A 419 7.24 11.57 9.31
CA ALA A 419 6.17 11.51 10.30
C ALA A 419 4.83 11.00 9.75
N TYR A 420 4.66 10.97 8.42
CA TYR A 420 3.38 10.64 7.79
C TYR A 420 2.77 9.30 8.26
N PRO A 421 3.50 8.19 8.42
CA PRO A 421 2.90 6.95 8.89
C PRO A 421 2.22 7.07 10.28
N LYS A 422 2.74 7.91 11.16
CA LYS A 422 2.12 8.18 12.46
C LYS A 422 0.90 9.09 12.33
N VAL A 423 0.96 10.08 11.45
CA VAL A 423 -0.17 10.96 11.14
C VAL A 423 -1.32 10.15 10.53
N SER A 424 -1.00 9.27 9.58
CA SER A 424 -1.97 8.33 9.00
C SER A 424 -2.63 7.46 10.07
N THR A 425 -1.85 6.92 11.01
CA THR A 425 -2.41 6.15 12.12
C THR A 425 -3.39 6.97 12.97
N ALA A 426 -3.08 8.23 13.26
CA ALA A 426 -3.98 9.11 14.01
C ALA A 426 -5.28 9.41 13.23
N ILE A 427 -5.21 9.53 11.91
CA ILE A 427 -6.39 9.64 11.04
C ILE A 427 -7.24 8.36 11.12
N GLN A 428 -6.61 7.19 11.04
CA GLN A 428 -7.30 5.89 11.12
C GLN A 428 -8.03 5.71 12.44
N GLU A 429 -7.41 6.13 13.55
CA GLU A 429 -8.02 6.09 14.88
C GLU A 429 -9.23 7.04 14.98
N ALA A 430 -9.13 8.24 14.42
CA ALA A 430 -10.25 9.17 14.36
C ALA A 430 -11.41 8.63 13.49
N MET A 431 -11.09 8.00 12.35
CA MET A 431 -12.11 7.34 11.50
C MET A 431 -12.78 6.17 12.22
N GLU A 432 -12.00 5.34 12.92
CA GLU A 432 -12.52 4.20 13.69
C GLU A 432 -13.51 4.66 14.76
N ALA A 433 -13.14 5.69 15.51
CA ALA A 433 -13.97 6.23 16.58
C ALA A 433 -15.34 6.72 16.10
N VAL A 434 -15.41 7.40 14.94
CA VAL A 434 -16.70 7.82 14.36
C VAL A 434 -17.45 6.67 13.68
N THR A 435 -16.75 5.66 13.18
CA THR A 435 -17.34 4.45 12.57
C THR A 435 -18.03 3.58 13.60
N THR A 436 -17.39 3.38 14.76
CA THR A 436 -17.95 2.60 15.87
C THR A 436 -19.01 3.39 16.67
N GLY A 437 -18.97 4.70 16.58
CA GLY A 437 -19.79 5.60 17.39
C GLY A 437 -19.23 5.82 18.82
N ASP A 438 -17.95 5.47 19.04
CA ASP A 438 -17.27 5.64 20.33
C ASP A 438 -16.94 7.11 20.61
N ALA A 439 -16.82 7.94 19.56
CA ALA A 439 -16.63 9.38 19.70
C ALA A 439 -17.48 10.14 18.67
N SER A 440 -17.86 11.35 19.02
CA SER A 440 -18.38 12.33 18.06
C SER A 440 -17.26 12.83 17.13
N VAL A 441 -17.63 13.43 16.00
CA VAL A 441 -16.66 14.05 15.06
C VAL A 441 -15.76 15.07 15.78
N GLU A 442 -16.31 15.87 16.70
CA GLU A 442 -15.53 16.86 17.44
C GLU A 442 -14.55 16.25 18.44
N GLU A 443 -14.92 15.13 19.07
CA GLU A 443 -14.02 14.37 19.95
C GLU A 443 -12.91 13.70 19.14
N ALA A 444 -13.25 12.98 18.09
CA ALA A 444 -12.28 12.35 17.22
C ALA A 444 -11.28 13.36 16.59
N ALA A 445 -11.76 14.56 16.22
CA ALA A 445 -10.90 15.62 15.71
C ALA A 445 -9.94 16.19 16.78
N ARG A 446 -10.37 16.30 18.04
CA ARG A 446 -9.47 16.71 19.15
C ARG A 446 -8.42 15.64 19.45
N ASP A 447 -8.82 14.39 19.47
CA ASP A 447 -7.92 13.26 19.72
C ASP A 447 -6.86 13.13 18.61
N TYR A 448 -7.28 13.36 17.35
CA TYR A 448 -6.35 13.49 16.23
C TYR A 448 -5.34 14.63 16.44
N ASP A 449 -5.79 15.82 16.87
CA ASP A 449 -4.91 16.97 17.11
C ASP A 449 -3.88 16.69 18.21
N GLU A 450 -4.22 15.91 19.24
CA GLU A 450 -3.30 15.49 20.29
C GLU A 450 -2.26 14.50 19.73
N ALA A 451 -2.73 13.46 19.06
CA ALA A 451 -1.86 12.45 18.43
C ALA A 451 -0.94 13.07 17.35
N LEU A 452 -1.45 14.05 16.59
CA LEU A 452 -0.68 14.79 15.59
C LEU A 452 0.49 15.56 16.22
N ARG A 453 0.27 16.23 17.37
CA ARG A 453 1.35 16.96 18.06
C ARG A 453 2.48 16.02 18.48
N ASP A 454 2.15 14.84 18.95
CA ASP A 454 3.12 13.82 19.32
C ASP A 454 3.85 13.26 18.09
N ALA A 455 3.11 12.93 17.04
CA ALA A 455 3.67 12.41 15.78
C ALA A 455 4.62 13.41 15.10
N ALA A 456 4.25 14.69 15.12
CA ALA A 456 4.95 15.79 14.47
C ALA A 456 6.02 16.45 15.36
N GLY A 457 6.25 15.97 16.59
CA GLY A 457 7.19 16.60 17.53
C GLY A 457 6.86 18.06 17.82
N GLY A 458 5.57 18.41 17.87
CA GLY A 458 5.08 19.78 18.09
C GLY A 458 5.09 20.68 16.84
N GLN A 459 5.54 20.21 15.68
CA GLN A 459 5.54 20.98 14.43
C GLN A 459 4.14 20.98 13.79
N VAL A 460 3.21 21.72 14.40
CA VAL A 460 1.82 21.81 13.97
C VAL A 460 1.37 23.27 13.76
N THR A 461 0.36 23.46 12.93
CA THR A 461 -0.29 24.74 12.66
C THR A 461 -1.79 24.55 12.47
N SER A 462 -2.58 25.59 12.68
CA SER A 462 -4.00 25.63 12.32
C SER A 462 -4.17 26.46 11.04
N LYS A 463 -5.02 25.99 10.15
CA LYS A 463 -5.48 26.75 8.95
C LYS A 463 -6.99 26.89 8.98
#